data_773e4d669b51ef8850d060a9242a1884
#
_entry.id   773e4d669b51ef8850d060a9242a1884
#
_cell.length_a   1.000
_cell.length_b   1.000
_cell.length_c   1.000
_cell.angle_alpha   90.00
_cell.angle_beta   90.00
_cell.angle_gamma   90.00
#
_symmetry.space_group_name_H-M   'P 1'
#
loop_
_entity.id
_entity.type
_entity.pdbx_description
1 polymer ?
#
loop_
_entity_poly.entity_id
_entity_poly.type
_entity_poly.pdbx_seq_one_letter_code
_entity_poly.pdbx_strand_id
1 'polypeptide(L)'
;MRSYYVCSWHAAKMMARQKSGLIVMISGYTGVTYTYGVLFSATKCTVDRVARDMAIELEPYNVATVSLWQGLTLTEKAKDNLAKAADKMTGSVAGQSGSSVEHPGRVIAAMALDPAIMDRSGGTFITAEIADAYGVVDVDGRRIESMSAKRGSPLWGPVRENDYHGR
;
A
#
# COMPACT_ATOMS: atom_id res chain seq x y z
N MET A 1 6.83 12.87 1.28
CA MET A 1 5.69 13.38 0.48
C MET A 1 6.10 13.83 -0.92
N ARG A 2 7.02 14.77 -1.06
CA ARG A 2 7.43 15.32 -2.39
C ARG A 2 7.80 14.23 -3.42
N SER A 3 8.60 13.24 -3.05
CA SER A 3 9.02 12.15 -3.96
C SER A 3 7.84 11.35 -4.49
N TYR A 4 6.89 10.98 -3.64
CA TYR A 4 5.68 10.28 -4.07
C TYR A 4 4.93 11.05 -5.14
N TYR A 5 4.65 12.34 -4.88
CA TYR A 5 3.89 13.17 -5.81
C TYR A 5 4.64 13.39 -7.13
N VAL A 6 5.92 13.75 -7.08
CA VAL A 6 6.70 14.01 -8.30
C VAL A 6 6.82 12.76 -9.17
N CYS A 7 7.15 11.60 -8.58
CA CYS A 7 7.25 10.35 -9.33
C CYS A 7 5.90 9.97 -9.96
N SER A 8 4.82 10.06 -9.19
CA SER A 8 3.47 9.72 -9.67
C SER A 8 3.01 10.67 -10.78
N TRP A 9 3.31 11.98 -10.68
CA TRP A 9 2.97 12.95 -11.70
C TRP A 9 3.67 12.67 -13.04
N HIS A 10 4.94 12.27 -13.02
CA HIS A 10 5.65 11.87 -14.24
C HIS A 10 5.10 10.55 -14.81
N ALA A 11 4.85 9.56 -13.96
CA ALA A 11 4.25 8.30 -14.37
C ALA A 11 2.85 8.51 -14.97
N ALA A 12 2.01 9.32 -14.34
CA ALA A 12 0.67 9.66 -14.80
C ALA A 12 0.67 10.23 -16.23
N LYS A 13 1.60 11.14 -16.54
CA LYS A 13 1.71 11.71 -17.90
C LYS A 13 2.02 10.67 -18.97
N MET A 14 2.85 9.69 -18.65
CA MET A 14 3.18 8.60 -19.58
C MET A 14 1.98 7.65 -19.74
N MET A 15 1.42 7.20 -18.62
CA MET A 15 0.32 6.23 -18.59
C MET A 15 -0.97 6.80 -19.18
N ALA A 16 -1.27 8.08 -18.97
CA ALA A 16 -2.41 8.75 -19.59
C ALA A 16 -2.35 8.76 -21.14
N ARG A 17 -1.15 8.89 -21.71
CA ARG A 17 -0.97 8.76 -23.17
C ARG A 17 -1.13 7.32 -23.65
N GLN A 18 -0.68 6.36 -22.84
CA GLN A 18 -0.81 4.93 -23.11
C GLN A 18 -2.26 4.42 -22.96
N LYS A 19 -3.13 5.18 -22.29
CA LYS A 19 -4.50 4.77 -21.92
C LYS A 19 -4.50 3.49 -21.08
N SER A 20 -3.45 3.24 -20.31
CA SER A 20 -3.33 2.10 -19.40
C SER A 20 -2.20 2.33 -18.41
N GLY A 21 -2.33 1.78 -17.23
CA GLY A 21 -1.26 1.80 -16.23
C GLY A 21 -1.75 1.53 -14.81
N LEU A 22 -0.79 1.25 -13.94
CA LEU A 22 -1.01 1.08 -12.50
C LEU A 22 0.05 1.88 -11.74
N ILE A 23 -0.40 2.80 -10.90
CA ILE A 23 0.45 3.53 -9.94
C ILE A 23 0.16 2.97 -8.55
N VAL A 24 1.18 2.39 -7.92
CA VAL A 24 1.08 1.87 -6.55
C VAL A 24 1.89 2.75 -5.61
N MET A 25 1.23 3.35 -4.64
CA MET A 25 1.86 4.13 -3.58
C MET A 25 2.06 3.28 -2.33
N ILE A 26 3.30 3.12 -1.88
CA ILE A 26 3.61 2.32 -0.70
C ILE A 26 3.39 3.16 0.55
N SER A 27 2.39 2.77 1.34
CA SER A 27 2.00 3.42 2.59
C SER A 27 2.09 2.45 3.78
N GLY A 28 1.29 2.64 4.80
CA GLY A 28 1.27 1.77 5.98
C GLY A 28 0.26 2.19 7.03
N TYR A 29 0.04 1.33 8.00
CA TYR A 29 -0.91 1.49 9.10
C TYR A 29 -0.80 2.81 9.88
N THR A 30 0.36 3.47 9.80
CA THR A 30 0.59 4.76 10.44
C THR A 30 -0.23 5.90 9.87
N GLY A 31 -0.91 5.69 8.74
CA GLY A 31 -1.92 6.62 8.22
C GLY A 31 -3.16 6.73 9.12
N VAL A 32 -3.44 5.72 9.95
CA VAL A 32 -4.58 5.66 10.89
C VAL A 32 -4.17 5.44 12.34
N THR A 33 -2.93 5.05 12.60
CA THR A 33 -2.41 4.83 13.95
C THR A 33 -1.15 5.64 14.20
N TYR A 34 -1.01 6.22 15.38
CA TYR A 34 0.20 6.95 15.75
C TYR A 34 1.39 5.98 15.89
N THR A 35 2.42 6.18 15.06
CA THR A 35 3.67 5.42 15.13
C THR A 35 4.81 6.29 14.56
N TYR A 36 5.98 6.28 15.16
CA TYR A 36 7.19 6.98 14.68
C TYR A 36 7.08 8.52 14.58
N GLY A 37 6.08 9.15 15.20
CA GLY A 37 5.95 10.60 15.28
C GLY A 37 4.98 11.21 14.25
N VAL A 38 4.64 12.48 14.49
CA VAL A 38 3.58 13.21 13.78
C VAL A 38 3.82 13.27 12.27
N LEU A 39 5.03 13.68 11.85
CA LEU A 39 5.34 13.86 10.42
C LEU A 39 5.32 12.55 9.64
N PHE A 40 5.73 11.45 10.27
CA PHE A 40 5.71 10.15 9.61
C PHE A 40 4.27 9.69 9.37
N SER A 41 3.41 9.75 10.38
CA SER A 41 1.99 9.37 10.29
C SER A 41 1.25 10.28 9.31
N ALA A 42 1.43 11.59 9.41
CA ALA A 42 0.83 12.56 8.48
C ALA A 42 1.25 12.28 7.02
N THR A 43 2.54 11.94 6.80
CA THR A 43 2.99 11.59 5.44
C THR A 43 2.26 10.37 4.89
N LYS A 44 2.07 9.31 5.69
CA LYS A 44 1.37 8.10 5.25
C LYS A 44 -0.11 8.36 4.96
N CYS A 45 -0.78 9.11 5.84
CA CYS A 45 -2.17 9.56 5.59
C CYS A 45 -2.28 10.37 4.28
N THR A 46 -1.33 11.27 4.03
CA THR A 46 -1.31 12.06 2.79
C THR A 46 -1.04 11.19 1.56
N VAL A 47 -0.19 10.17 1.66
CA VAL A 47 0.06 9.23 0.54
C VAL A 47 -1.22 8.49 0.15
N ASP A 48 -1.98 8.01 1.12
CA ASP A 48 -3.26 7.33 0.89
C ASP A 48 -4.27 8.28 0.22
N ARG A 49 -4.33 9.54 0.70
CA ARG A 49 -5.21 10.55 0.11
C ARG A 49 -4.81 10.90 -1.32
N VAL A 50 -3.53 11.08 -1.60
CA VAL A 50 -3.04 11.39 -2.96
C VAL A 50 -3.34 10.24 -3.91
N ALA A 51 -3.18 8.98 -3.49
CA ALA A 51 -3.54 7.83 -4.31
C ALA A 51 -5.02 7.87 -4.71
N ARG A 52 -5.90 8.21 -3.76
CA ARG A 52 -7.34 8.35 -4.00
C ARG A 52 -7.68 9.46 -4.98
N ASP A 53 -7.15 10.66 -4.76
CA ASP A 53 -7.45 11.82 -5.60
C ASP A 53 -6.91 11.64 -7.04
N MET A 54 -5.70 11.08 -7.18
CA MET A 54 -5.14 10.74 -8.48
C MET A 54 -5.97 9.68 -9.22
N ALA A 55 -6.57 8.74 -8.51
CA ALA A 55 -7.45 7.75 -9.13
C ALA A 55 -8.65 8.41 -9.83
N ILE A 56 -9.24 9.45 -9.20
CA ILE A 56 -10.33 10.24 -9.77
C ILE A 56 -9.89 10.98 -11.04
N GLU A 57 -8.72 11.62 -10.97
CA GLU A 57 -8.20 12.39 -12.11
C GLU A 57 -7.73 11.50 -13.28
N LEU A 58 -7.29 10.28 -12.99
CA LEU A 58 -6.72 9.35 -13.97
C LEU A 58 -7.72 8.33 -14.52
N GLU A 59 -8.91 8.23 -13.94
CA GLU A 59 -9.97 7.33 -14.40
C GLU A 59 -10.29 7.49 -15.89
N PRO A 60 -10.44 8.72 -16.47
CA PRO A 60 -10.73 8.89 -17.90
C PRO A 60 -9.60 8.40 -18.82
N TYR A 61 -8.44 8.14 -18.27
CA TYR A 61 -7.26 7.64 -19.01
C TYR A 61 -7.02 6.15 -18.79
N ASN A 62 -7.93 5.44 -18.10
CA ASN A 62 -7.80 4.02 -17.78
C ASN A 62 -6.48 3.71 -17.03
N VAL A 63 -6.12 4.56 -16.07
CA VAL A 63 -4.94 4.40 -15.21
C VAL A 63 -5.39 4.23 -13.78
N ALA A 64 -5.13 3.07 -13.21
CA ALA A 64 -5.43 2.79 -11.81
C ALA A 64 -4.36 3.39 -10.88
N THR A 65 -4.81 3.94 -9.76
CA THR A 65 -3.92 4.39 -8.69
C THR A 65 -4.40 3.81 -7.36
N VAL A 66 -3.51 3.14 -6.64
CA VAL A 66 -3.84 2.51 -5.35
C VAL A 66 -2.78 2.84 -4.30
N SER A 67 -3.18 2.81 -3.03
CA SER A 67 -2.25 2.80 -1.90
C SER A 67 -2.14 1.39 -1.33
N LEU A 68 -0.91 0.95 -1.02
CA LEU A 68 -0.65 -0.39 -0.51
C LEU A 68 0.09 -0.33 0.83
N TRP A 69 -0.51 -0.91 1.87
CA TRP A 69 0.07 -1.01 3.21
C TRP A 69 0.83 -2.32 3.36
N GLN A 70 2.14 -2.26 3.24
CA GLN A 70 2.96 -3.48 3.17
C GLN A 70 3.13 -4.23 4.52
N GLY A 71 2.81 -3.61 5.65
CA GLY A 71 3.06 -4.21 6.95
C GLY A 71 4.53 -4.21 7.35
N LEU A 72 4.94 -5.19 8.17
CA LEU A 72 6.34 -5.37 8.56
C LEU A 72 7.08 -6.12 7.45
N THR A 73 8.00 -5.44 6.78
CA THR A 73 8.89 -6.04 5.79
C THR A 73 10.27 -6.24 6.40
N LEU A 74 10.81 -7.46 6.31
CA LEU A 74 12.07 -7.87 6.91
C LEU A 74 13.27 -7.41 6.07
N THR A 75 13.47 -6.10 6.00
CA THR A 75 14.71 -5.52 5.49
C THR A 75 15.87 -5.82 6.44
N GLU A 76 17.13 -5.67 5.99
CA GLU A 76 18.32 -5.85 6.82
C GLU A 76 18.22 -5.03 8.10
N LYS A 77 17.86 -3.74 7.97
CA LYS A 77 17.66 -2.84 9.12
C LYS A 77 16.53 -3.30 10.06
N ALA A 78 15.43 -3.85 9.51
CA ALA A 78 14.35 -4.38 10.33
C ALA A 78 14.80 -5.62 11.11
N LYS A 79 15.55 -6.53 10.48
CA LYS A 79 16.14 -7.71 11.12
C LYS A 79 17.10 -7.32 12.24
N ASP A 80 17.99 -6.37 12.00
CA ASP A 80 18.93 -5.86 13.01
C ASP A 80 18.20 -5.23 14.20
N ASN A 81 17.16 -4.43 13.92
CA ASN A 81 16.35 -3.81 14.98
C ASN A 81 15.58 -4.86 15.80
N LEU A 82 15.04 -5.87 15.15
CA LEU A 82 14.37 -6.98 15.82
C LEU A 82 15.34 -7.78 16.71
N ALA A 83 16.55 -8.08 16.21
CA ALA A 83 17.58 -8.76 16.99
C ALA A 83 18.00 -7.96 18.24
N LYS A 84 18.21 -6.64 18.09
CA LYS A 84 18.54 -5.73 19.21
C LYS A 84 17.39 -5.53 20.20
N ALA A 85 16.17 -5.70 19.74
CA ALA A 85 14.95 -5.54 20.55
C ALA A 85 14.50 -6.85 21.21
N ALA A 86 15.03 -8.00 20.80
CA ALA A 86 14.63 -9.31 21.33
C ALA A 86 14.73 -9.38 22.86
N ASP A 87 15.74 -8.71 23.46
CA ASP A 87 15.95 -8.64 24.91
C ASP A 87 15.00 -7.65 25.63
N LYS A 88 14.30 -6.79 24.90
CA LYS A 88 13.49 -5.67 25.47
C LYS A 88 12.05 -5.66 25.01
N MET A 89 11.62 -6.63 24.19
CA MET A 89 10.32 -6.58 23.56
C MET A 89 9.22 -7.22 24.42
N THR A 90 8.55 -6.37 25.13
CA THR A 90 7.15 -6.56 25.49
C THR A 90 6.32 -5.65 24.59
N GLY A 91 5.56 -6.15 23.65
CA GLY A 91 4.55 -5.35 23.00
C GLY A 91 4.39 -5.50 21.48
N SER A 92 4.51 -4.43 20.73
CA SER A 92 3.85 -4.26 19.43
C SER A 92 4.47 -5.01 18.24
N VAL A 93 5.65 -5.62 18.37
CA VAL A 93 6.33 -6.34 17.28
C VAL A 93 6.66 -7.79 17.65
N ALA A 94 6.55 -8.17 18.94
CA ALA A 94 6.74 -9.54 19.39
C ALA A 94 5.67 -10.47 18.76
N GLY A 95 6.12 -11.53 18.10
CA GLY A 95 5.24 -12.53 17.47
C GLY A 95 4.70 -12.12 16.09
N GLN A 96 5.21 -11.07 15.47
CA GLN A 96 4.88 -10.73 14.08
C GLN A 96 5.87 -11.40 13.13
N SER A 97 5.39 -12.32 12.32
CA SER A 97 6.13 -12.82 11.17
C SER A 97 6.08 -11.76 10.05
N GLY A 98 7.15 -10.98 9.88
CA GLY A 98 7.25 -10.05 8.76
C GLY A 98 7.33 -10.79 7.42
N SER A 99 6.99 -10.07 6.34
CA SER A 99 7.15 -10.55 4.98
C SER A 99 8.59 -10.40 4.49
N SER A 100 8.97 -11.17 3.46
CA SER A 100 10.19 -10.90 2.70
C SER A 100 10.12 -9.54 2.01
N VAL A 101 11.26 -9.05 1.52
CA VAL A 101 11.30 -7.80 0.73
C VAL A 101 10.67 -7.99 -0.65
N GLU A 102 10.60 -9.21 -1.16
CA GLU A 102 10.01 -9.57 -2.44
C GLU A 102 8.47 -9.65 -2.39
N HIS A 103 7.89 -9.98 -1.23
CA HIS A 103 6.45 -10.21 -1.11
C HIS A 103 5.59 -9.03 -1.62
N PRO A 104 5.84 -7.76 -1.24
CA PRO A 104 5.07 -6.64 -1.80
C PRO A 104 5.21 -6.53 -3.32
N GLY A 105 6.40 -6.82 -3.86
CA GLY A 105 6.66 -6.82 -5.31
C GLY A 105 5.86 -7.89 -6.04
N ARG A 106 5.77 -9.11 -5.48
CA ARG A 106 4.95 -10.20 -6.03
C ARG A 106 3.47 -9.83 -6.07
N VAL A 107 2.98 -9.19 -5.01
CA VAL A 107 1.59 -8.71 -4.96
C VAL A 107 1.34 -7.63 -6.01
N ILE A 108 2.25 -6.66 -6.14
CA ILE A 108 2.15 -5.61 -7.18
C ILE A 108 2.17 -6.21 -8.58
N ALA A 109 3.00 -7.22 -8.83
CA ALA A 109 3.03 -7.92 -10.11
C ALA A 109 1.71 -8.61 -10.43
N ALA A 110 1.08 -9.26 -9.44
CA ALA A 110 -0.24 -9.86 -9.61
C ALA A 110 -1.32 -8.79 -9.90
N MET A 111 -1.29 -7.67 -9.17
CA MET A 111 -2.19 -6.53 -9.43
C MET A 111 -2.01 -5.95 -10.83
N ALA A 112 -0.77 -5.86 -11.32
CA ALA A 112 -0.47 -5.31 -12.65
C ALA A 112 -0.97 -6.23 -13.79
N LEU A 113 -1.18 -7.50 -13.53
CA LEU A 113 -1.73 -8.48 -14.48
C LEU A 113 -3.26 -8.62 -14.36
N ASP A 114 -3.89 -7.97 -13.41
CA ASP A 114 -5.34 -8.05 -13.21
C ASP A 114 -6.06 -7.18 -14.26
N PRO A 115 -6.87 -7.77 -15.18
CA PRO A 115 -7.64 -7.01 -16.16
C PRO A 115 -8.72 -6.12 -15.51
N ALA A 116 -9.11 -6.42 -14.28
CA ALA A 116 -10.11 -5.67 -13.52
C ALA A 116 -9.45 -4.69 -12.51
N ILE A 117 -8.18 -4.33 -12.70
CA ILE A 117 -7.44 -3.46 -11.76
C ILE A 117 -8.12 -2.09 -11.55
N MET A 118 -8.86 -1.59 -12.53
CA MET A 118 -9.61 -0.36 -12.41
C MET A 118 -10.68 -0.40 -11.31
N ASP A 119 -11.26 -1.57 -11.03
CA ASP A 119 -12.24 -1.75 -9.95
C ASP A 119 -11.64 -1.53 -8.55
N ARG A 120 -10.33 -1.51 -8.46
CA ARG A 120 -9.58 -1.25 -7.23
C ARG A 120 -9.03 0.17 -7.14
N SER A 121 -9.16 0.96 -8.21
CA SER A 121 -8.57 2.30 -8.27
C SER A 121 -9.13 3.21 -7.17
N GLY A 122 -8.25 3.99 -6.55
CA GLY A 122 -8.54 4.88 -5.42
C GLY A 122 -8.60 4.20 -4.06
N GLY A 123 -8.51 2.86 -4.02
CA GLY A 123 -8.52 2.11 -2.77
C GLY A 123 -7.17 2.12 -2.06
N THR A 124 -7.25 1.99 -0.74
CA THR A 124 -6.11 1.68 0.12
C THR A 124 -6.26 0.24 0.60
N PHE A 125 -5.25 -0.57 0.40
CA PHE A 125 -5.30 -2.00 0.66
C PHE A 125 -4.14 -2.47 1.55
N ILE A 126 -4.37 -3.53 2.31
CA ILE A 126 -3.33 -4.23 3.06
C ILE A 126 -2.73 -5.30 2.16
N THR A 127 -1.40 -5.28 2.01
CA THR A 127 -0.68 -6.21 1.12
C THR A 127 -1.02 -7.67 1.39
N ALA A 128 -1.13 -8.07 2.66
CA ALA A 128 -1.48 -9.45 3.03
C ALA A 128 -2.88 -9.85 2.55
N GLU A 129 -3.86 -8.94 2.64
CA GLU A 129 -5.24 -9.20 2.20
C GLU A 129 -5.34 -9.26 0.66
N ILE A 130 -4.59 -8.40 -0.03
CA ILE A 130 -4.50 -8.48 -1.49
C ILE A 130 -3.74 -9.73 -1.93
N ALA A 131 -2.67 -10.13 -1.22
CA ALA A 131 -1.97 -11.38 -1.47
C ALA A 131 -2.92 -12.57 -1.41
N ASP A 132 -3.78 -12.62 -0.39
CA ASP A 132 -4.80 -13.68 -0.25
C ASP A 132 -5.80 -13.66 -1.41
N ALA A 133 -6.27 -12.49 -1.81
CA ALA A 133 -7.22 -12.35 -2.92
C ALA A 133 -6.66 -12.83 -4.27
N TYR A 134 -5.35 -12.67 -4.49
CA TYR A 134 -4.65 -13.12 -5.70
C TYR A 134 -3.96 -14.48 -5.55
N GLY A 135 -4.04 -15.13 -4.40
CA GLY A 135 -3.36 -16.41 -4.13
C GLY A 135 -1.83 -16.27 -4.08
N VAL A 136 -1.31 -15.09 -3.76
CA VAL A 136 0.13 -14.82 -3.67
C VAL A 136 0.65 -15.22 -2.29
N VAL A 137 1.70 -16.04 -2.29
CA VAL A 137 2.45 -16.41 -1.08
C VAL A 137 3.83 -15.77 -1.10
N ASP A 138 4.48 -15.71 0.07
CA ASP A 138 5.85 -15.23 0.19
C ASP A 138 6.84 -16.21 -0.48
N VAL A 139 8.10 -15.83 -0.60
CA VAL A 139 9.15 -16.62 -1.28
C VAL A 139 9.39 -17.99 -0.64
N ASP A 140 9.10 -18.13 0.64
CA ASP A 140 9.18 -19.38 1.41
C ASP A 140 7.87 -20.18 1.42
N GLY A 141 6.85 -19.77 0.66
CA GLY A 141 5.55 -20.41 0.56
C GLY A 141 4.57 -20.04 1.68
N ARG A 142 4.96 -19.18 2.63
CA ARG A 142 4.06 -18.76 3.72
C ARG A 142 3.02 -17.76 3.23
N ARG A 143 1.83 -17.84 3.80
CA ARG A 143 0.86 -16.73 3.80
C ARG A 143 1.25 -15.71 4.86
N ILE A 144 1.17 -14.44 4.52
CA ILE A 144 1.43 -13.35 5.46
C ILE A 144 0.10 -12.92 6.08
N GLU A 145 0.04 -12.95 7.41
CA GLU A 145 -1.17 -12.57 8.13
C GLU A 145 -1.42 -11.06 8.06
N SER A 146 -2.68 -10.69 7.85
CA SER A 146 -3.11 -9.29 7.96
C SER A 146 -3.00 -8.80 9.40
N MET A 147 -2.58 -7.56 9.54
CA MET A 147 -2.52 -6.87 10.82
C MET A 147 -3.73 -5.99 11.09
N SER A 148 -4.76 -6.04 10.25
CA SER A 148 -5.95 -5.18 10.36
C SER A 148 -6.63 -5.29 11.73
N ALA A 149 -6.78 -6.49 12.27
CA ALA A 149 -7.38 -6.71 13.59
C ALA A 149 -6.61 -6.02 14.74
N LYS A 150 -5.28 -5.84 14.59
CA LYS A 150 -4.41 -5.25 15.63
C LYS A 150 -4.11 -3.77 15.39
N ARG A 151 -4.07 -3.35 14.12
CA ARG A 151 -3.57 -2.03 13.71
C ARG A 151 -4.64 -1.14 13.05
N GLY A 152 -5.83 -1.68 12.83
CA GLY A 152 -6.91 -1.02 12.12
C GLY A 152 -6.86 -1.24 10.61
N SER A 153 -7.95 -0.88 9.96
CA SER A 153 -8.16 -1.03 8.53
C SER A 153 -8.02 0.30 7.80
N PRO A 154 -7.73 0.28 6.48
CA PRO A 154 -7.73 1.48 5.66
C PRO A 154 -9.07 2.23 5.71
N LEU A 155 -9.01 3.56 5.56
CA LEU A 155 -10.19 4.43 5.59
C LEU A 155 -10.92 4.45 4.24
N TRP A 156 -10.22 4.20 3.14
CA TRP A 156 -10.76 4.35 1.79
C TRP A 156 -10.76 3.04 1.01
N GLY A 157 -11.96 2.66 0.54
CA GLY A 157 -12.14 1.67 -0.50
C GLY A 157 -11.91 2.25 -1.91
N PRO A 158 -12.17 1.48 -2.97
CA PRO A 158 -12.13 1.98 -4.35
C PRO A 158 -13.03 3.20 -4.55
N VAL A 159 -12.65 4.07 -5.47
CA VAL A 159 -13.46 5.24 -5.86
C VAL A 159 -14.75 4.77 -6.53
N ARG A 160 -15.86 5.40 -6.19
CA ARG A 160 -17.18 5.16 -6.78
C ARG A 160 -17.71 6.46 -7.37
N GLU A 161 -18.68 6.36 -8.26
CA GLU A 161 -19.29 7.50 -8.94
C GLU A 161 -19.73 8.62 -7.98
N ASN A 162 -20.25 8.27 -6.82
CA ASN A 162 -20.67 9.24 -5.80
C ASN A 162 -19.52 9.99 -5.10
N ASP A 163 -18.28 9.58 -5.33
CA ASP A 163 -17.09 10.26 -4.77
C ASP A 163 -16.65 11.48 -5.62
N TYR A 164 -17.27 11.68 -6.77
CA TYR A 164 -16.97 12.79 -7.68
C TYR A 164 -17.79 14.03 -7.35
N HIS A 165 -17.47 14.70 -6.26
CA HIS A 165 -18.11 15.97 -5.92
C HIS A 165 -17.40 17.13 -6.62
N GLY A 166 -18.07 17.80 -7.56
CA GLY A 166 -17.61 19.05 -8.17
C GLY A 166 -17.04 18.97 -9.58
N ARG A 167 -17.42 17.98 -10.38
CA ARG A 167 -17.23 18.00 -11.84
C ARG A 167 -18.48 18.53 -12.54
#